data_afdf87ac76d624b06e44de75309bf12f
#
_entry.id   afdf87ac76d624b06e44de75309bf12f
#
_cell.length_a   1.000
_cell.length_b   1.000
_cell.length_c   1.000
_cell.angle_alpha   90.00
_cell.angle_beta   90.00
_cell.angle_gamma   90.00
#
_symmetry.space_group_name_H-M   'P 1'
#
loop_
_entity.id
_entity.type
_entity.pdbx_description
1 polymer ?
#
loop_
_entity_poly.entity_id
_entity_poly.type
_entity_poly.pdbx_seq_one_letter_code
_entity_poly.pdbx_strand_id
1 'polypeptide(L)'
;MSSTGTQLPRHIEEALAKPSRQKVIDDELPRGASLGRYIVLSCLGAGGMGVVYAAYDPELDRKVAIKLLRTEAAGSEASEARMRLLREAQAMARLQHAQVIAVYDVGTIDGQIFIAMEFIDGGTLTGWLKEQPRTQAQILEVFTLAGRGLAAAHAVGLVHRDFKPDNVLVGKDGQVR
;
A
#
# COMPACT_ATOMS: atom_id res chain seq x y z
N MET A 1 41.72 -0.79 3.86
CA MET A 1 40.33 -0.53 4.24
C MET A 1 39.52 -0.60 2.95
N SER A 2 38.97 -1.78 2.66
CA SER A 2 38.24 -2.04 1.42
C SER A 2 36.75 -1.70 1.63
N SER A 3 36.27 -0.70 0.90
CA SER A 3 34.87 -0.32 0.86
C SER A 3 34.10 -1.37 0.03
N THR A 4 33.36 -2.22 0.69
CA THR A 4 32.46 -3.16 0.03
C THR A 4 31.20 -2.39 -0.35
N GLY A 5 31.19 -1.82 -1.55
CA GLY A 5 29.98 -1.22 -2.13
C GLY A 5 28.94 -2.32 -2.34
N THR A 6 27.82 -2.23 -1.64
CA THR A 6 26.65 -3.09 -1.86
C THR A 6 26.16 -2.83 -3.28
N GLN A 7 26.43 -3.77 -4.17
CA GLN A 7 25.99 -3.70 -5.57
C GLN A 7 24.49 -4.04 -5.59
N LEU A 8 23.68 -3.09 -6.05
CA LEU A 8 22.24 -3.31 -6.23
C LEU A 8 21.99 -4.42 -7.24
N PRO A 9 20.92 -5.23 -7.08
CA PRO A 9 20.55 -6.23 -8.08
C PRO A 9 20.39 -5.59 -9.47
N ARG A 10 20.89 -6.24 -10.53
CA ARG A 10 20.93 -5.70 -11.91
C ARG A 10 19.59 -5.12 -12.41
N HIS A 11 18.47 -5.72 -12.04
CA HIS A 11 17.15 -5.24 -12.41
C HIS A 11 16.77 -3.90 -11.73
N ILE A 12 17.50 -3.50 -10.68
CA ILE A 12 17.33 -2.23 -9.97
C ILE A 12 18.25 -1.17 -10.61
N GLU A 13 19.46 -1.53 -11.00
CA GLU A 13 20.37 -0.62 -11.70
C GLU A 13 19.80 -0.16 -13.05
N GLU A 14 19.17 -1.05 -13.81
CA GLU A 14 18.47 -0.70 -15.06
C GLU A 14 17.28 0.23 -14.83
N ALA A 15 16.59 0.14 -13.67
CA ALA A 15 15.48 0.99 -13.30
C ALA A 15 15.92 2.42 -12.91
N LEU A 16 17.10 2.56 -12.31
CA LEU A 16 17.67 3.86 -11.89
C LEU A 16 18.22 4.69 -13.06
N ALA A 17 18.47 4.08 -14.21
CA ALA A 17 19.13 4.73 -15.36
C ALA A 17 18.25 5.70 -16.16
N LYS A 18 16.96 5.88 -15.83
CA LYS A 18 16.06 6.78 -16.56
C LYS A 18 15.35 7.76 -15.63
N PRO A 19 15.70 9.06 -15.66
CA PRO A 19 14.91 10.08 -14.98
C PRO A 19 13.67 10.40 -15.82
N SER A 20 12.47 10.03 -15.38
CA SER A 20 11.22 10.55 -15.96
C SER A 20 10.52 11.47 -14.97
N ARG A 21 10.68 12.77 -15.20
CA ARG A 21 9.74 13.78 -14.71
C ARG A 21 8.46 13.63 -15.54
N GLN A 22 7.45 12.94 -15.05
CA GLN A 22 6.17 12.86 -15.72
C GLN A 22 5.01 13.07 -14.75
N LYS A 23 4.05 13.90 -15.16
CA LYS A 23 2.80 14.20 -14.45
C LYS A 23 2.05 12.89 -14.13
N VAL A 24 1.87 12.62 -12.84
CA VAL A 24 1.39 11.33 -12.30
C VAL A 24 -0.13 11.36 -12.10
N ILE A 25 -0.94 11.80 -13.06
CA ILE A 25 -2.38 11.94 -12.79
C ILE A 25 -3.27 11.03 -13.66
N ASP A 26 -2.87 10.57 -14.84
CA ASP A 26 -3.74 9.75 -15.71
C ASP A 26 -3.14 8.48 -16.31
N ASP A 27 -1.82 8.27 -16.21
CA ASP A 27 -1.18 7.05 -16.69
C ASP A 27 -0.59 6.25 -15.54
N GLU A 28 -0.78 4.93 -15.56
CA GLU A 28 -0.09 4.02 -14.65
C GLU A 28 1.42 4.20 -14.78
N LEU A 29 2.10 4.36 -13.64
CA LEU A 29 3.55 4.47 -13.65
C LEU A 29 4.19 3.19 -14.19
N PRO A 30 5.11 3.30 -15.14
CA PRO A 30 5.80 2.14 -15.68
C PRO A 30 6.71 1.51 -14.61
N ARG A 31 6.98 0.22 -14.79
CA ARG A 31 8.00 -0.47 -14.01
C ARG A 31 9.34 0.27 -14.08
N GLY A 32 9.98 0.46 -12.94
CA GLY A 32 11.24 1.18 -12.80
C GLY A 32 11.08 2.69 -12.59
N ALA A 33 9.86 3.23 -12.64
CA ALA A 33 9.61 4.62 -12.27
C ALA A 33 9.93 4.86 -10.79
N SER A 34 10.45 6.05 -10.48
CA SER A 34 10.76 6.45 -9.11
C SER A 34 9.60 7.19 -8.48
N LEU A 35 9.20 6.78 -7.29
CA LEU A 35 8.29 7.47 -6.38
C LEU A 35 9.06 7.89 -5.12
N GLY A 36 9.68 9.07 -5.15
CA GLY A 36 10.65 9.46 -4.14
C GLY A 36 11.81 8.45 -4.11
N ARG A 37 12.03 7.78 -2.97
CA ARG A 37 13.05 6.71 -2.85
C ARG A 37 12.59 5.35 -3.38
N TYR A 38 11.30 5.14 -3.55
CA TYR A 38 10.73 3.85 -3.94
C TYR A 38 10.79 3.63 -5.45
N ILE A 39 11.03 2.39 -5.87
CA ILE A 39 11.08 1.98 -7.27
C ILE A 39 9.85 1.14 -7.59
N VAL A 40 9.03 1.59 -8.54
CA VAL A 40 7.80 0.90 -8.96
C VAL A 40 8.15 -0.45 -9.58
N LEU A 41 7.52 -1.52 -9.11
CA LEU A 41 7.65 -2.86 -9.67
C LEU A 41 6.47 -3.22 -10.57
N SER A 42 5.24 -2.91 -10.13
CA SER A 42 4.01 -3.14 -10.91
C SER A 42 2.84 -2.36 -10.30
N CYS A 43 1.82 -2.08 -11.10
CA CYS A 43 0.52 -1.65 -10.60
C CYS A 43 -0.21 -2.85 -9.99
N LEU A 44 -0.78 -2.68 -8.79
CA LEU A 44 -1.60 -3.67 -8.08
C LEU A 44 -3.08 -3.40 -8.27
N GLY A 45 -3.46 -2.15 -8.50
CA GLY A 45 -4.83 -1.74 -8.75
C GLY A 45 -5.00 -0.23 -8.75
N ALA A 46 -6.04 0.22 -9.47
CA ALA A 46 -6.43 1.62 -9.54
C ALA A 46 -7.93 1.76 -9.22
N GLY A 47 -8.32 2.85 -8.56
CA GLY A 47 -9.71 3.12 -8.19
C GLY A 47 -9.95 4.60 -7.89
N GLY A 48 -11.15 4.95 -7.45
CA GLY A 48 -11.53 6.33 -7.14
C GLY A 48 -10.63 7.01 -6.10
N MET A 49 -10.13 6.26 -5.12
CA MET A 49 -9.25 6.81 -4.06
C MET A 49 -7.78 6.92 -4.46
N GLY A 50 -7.38 6.40 -5.64
CA GLY A 50 -5.98 6.43 -6.07
C GLY A 50 -5.51 5.15 -6.71
N VAL A 51 -4.18 5.03 -6.84
CA VAL A 51 -3.50 3.88 -7.44
C VAL A 51 -2.59 3.22 -6.41
N VAL A 52 -2.56 1.89 -6.41
CA VAL A 52 -1.67 1.10 -5.55
C VAL A 52 -0.62 0.41 -6.40
N TYR A 53 0.64 0.58 -6.04
CA TYR A 53 1.78 -0.04 -6.69
C TYR A 53 2.48 -1.01 -5.74
N ALA A 54 2.96 -2.14 -6.27
CA ALA A 54 4.07 -2.84 -5.67
C ALA A 54 5.33 -2.04 -5.96
N ALA A 55 6.16 -1.80 -4.96
CA ALA A 55 7.40 -1.06 -5.10
C ALA A 55 8.51 -1.69 -4.26
N TYR A 56 9.75 -1.30 -4.55
CA TYR A 56 10.92 -1.68 -3.78
C TYR A 56 11.46 -0.47 -3.02
N ASP A 57 11.74 -0.66 -1.75
CA ASP A 57 12.41 0.31 -0.88
C ASP A 57 13.91 -0.04 -0.81
N PRO A 58 14.78 0.71 -1.50
CA PRO A 58 16.22 0.40 -1.55
C PRO A 58 16.94 0.72 -0.23
N GLU A 59 16.39 1.59 0.61
CA GLU A 59 17.01 1.91 1.90
C GLU A 59 16.83 0.79 2.93
N LEU A 60 15.71 0.09 2.86
CA LEU A 60 15.36 -0.99 3.79
C LEU A 60 15.39 -2.38 3.14
N ASP A 61 15.85 -2.47 1.88
CA ASP A 61 15.97 -3.71 1.09
C ASP A 61 14.70 -4.57 1.16
N ARG A 62 13.55 -3.97 0.90
CA ARG A 62 12.27 -4.68 1.00
C ARG A 62 11.25 -4.26 -0.06
N LYS A 63 10.33 -5.18 -0.32
CA LYS A 63 9.13 -4.92 -1.10
C LYS A 63 8.05 -4.25 -0.24
N VAL A 64 7.41 -3.24 -0.78
CA VAL A 64 6.33 -2.48 -0.14
C VAL A 64 5.16 -2.31 -1.10
N ALA A 65 3.97 -2.01 -0.58
CA ALA A 65 2.87 -1.47 -1.35
C ALA A 65 2.83 0.04 -1.16
N ILE A 66 2.68 0.81 -2.24
CA ILE A 66 2.54 2.26 -2.19
C ILE A 66 1.18 2.65 -2.76
N LYS A 67 0.36 3.29 -1.94
CA LYS A 67 -0.89 3.89 -2.38
C LYS A 67 -0.67 5.38 -2.63
N LEU A 68 -0.85 5.81 -3.88
CA LEU A 68 -0.93 7.23 -4.25
C LEU A 68 -2.39 7.66 -4.17
N LEU A 69 -2.67 8.65 -3.34
CA LEU A 69 -4.03 9.17 -3.18
C LEU A 69 -4.30 10.24 -4.24
N ARG A 70 -5.47 10.14 -4.90
CA ARG A 70 -5.96 11.20 -5.77
C ARG A 70 -6.48 12.36 -4.92
N THR A 71 -6.04 13.56 -5.21
CA THR A 71 -6.60 14.80 -4.67
C THR A 71 -7.44 15.47 -5.76
N GLU A 72 -8.76 15.31 -5.69
CA GLU A 72 -9.68 15.90 -6.68
C GLU A 72 -9.94 17.40 -6.47
N ALA A 73 -9.54 17.96 -5.34
CA ALA A 73 -9.81 19.33 -4.98
C ALA A 73 -8.76 20.30 -5.57
N ALA A 74 -9.19 21.44 -6.06
CA ALA A 74 -8.36 22.56 -6.48
C ALA A 74 -8.50 23.73 -5.49
N GLY A 75 -7.46 24.55 -5.32
CA GLY A 75 -7.50 25.75 -4.47
C GLY A 75 -7.29 25.48 -2.97
N SER A 76 -7.82 26.37 -2.11
CA SER A 76 -7.65 26.32 -0.65
C SER A 76 -8.30 25.09 -0.01
N GLU A 77 -9.43 24.62 -0.53
CA GLU A 77 -10.12 23.42 -0.06
C GLU A 77 -9.28 22.15 -0.30
N ALA A 78 -8.46 22.12 -1.36
CA ALA A 78 -7.52 21.03 -1.62
C ALA A 78 -6.48 20.90 -0.49
N SER A 79 -6.01 22.03 0.03
CA SER A 79 -5.03 22.04 1.13
C SER A 79 -5.60 21.43 2.41
N GLU A 80 -6.84 21.78 2.77
CA GLU A 80 -7.50 21.25 3.97
C GLU A 80 -7.83 19.75 3.83
N ALA A 81 -8.37 19.34 2.68
CA ALA A 81 -8.66 17.95 2.37
C ALA A 81 -7.38 17.09 2.43
N ARG A 82 -6.28 17.61 1.88
CA ARG A 82 -4.96 16.96 1.92
C ARG A 82 -4.43 16.81 3.35
N MET A 83 -4.52 17.86 4.16
CA MET A 83 -4.11 17.81 5.56
C MET A 83 -4.94 16.82 6.37
N ARG A 84 -6.24 16.67 6.07
CA ARG A 84 -7.11 15.69 6.70
C ARG A 84 -6.68 14.26 6.34
N LEU A 85 -6.48 13.97 5.05
CA LEU A 85 -6.00 12.67 4.57
C LEU A 85 -4.64 12.29 5.18
N LEU A 86 -3.74 13.26 5.28
CA LEU A 86 -2.43 13.04 5.91
C LEU A 86 -2.56 12.67 7.40
N ARG A 87 -3.44 13.36 8.14
CA ARG A 87 -3.70 13.05 9.56
C ARG A 87 -4.35 11.67 9.73
N GLU A 88 -5.28 11.29 8.86
CA GLU A 88 -5.90 9.95 8.87
C GLU A 88 -4.85 8.86 8.60
N ALA A 89 -3.98 9.06 7.61
CA ALA A 89 -2.90 8.14 7.31
C ALA A 89 -1.89 8.02 8.46
N GLN A 90 -1.53 9.13 9.12
CA GLN A 90 -0.68 9.14 10.30
C GLN A 90 -1.34 8.45 11.51
N ALA A 91 -2.66 8.54 11.66
CA ALA A 91 -3.38 7.81 12.71
C ALA A 91 -3.34 6.29 12.43
N MET A 92 -3.52 5.87 11.17
CA MET A 92 -3.38 4.46 10.77
C MET A 92 -1.95 3.94 11.01
N ALA A 93 -0.92 4.75 10.80
CA ALA A 93 0.48 4.35 11.03
C ALA A 93 0.80 4.00 12.49
N ARG A 94 -0.02 4.47 13.45
CA ARG A 94 0.14 4.14 14.88
C ARG A 94 -0.50 2.82 15.27
N LEU A 95 -1.38 2.28 14.44
CA LEU A 95 -2.06 1.01 14.69
C LEU A 95 -1.16 -0.15 14.30
N GLN A 96 -0.70 -0.90 15.28
CA GLN A 96 0.08 -2.13 15.08
C GLN A 96 -0.75 -3.33 15.54
N HIS A 97 -1.17 -4.16 14.61
CA HIS A 97 -1.95 -5.36 14.91
C HIS A 97 -1.72 -6.42 13.83
N ALA A 98 -1.67 -7.68 14.23
CA ALA A 98 -1.37 -8.79 13.31
C ALA A 98 -2.35 -8.95 12.14
N GLN A 99 -3.56 -8.43 12.23
CA GLN A 99 -4.58 -8.46 11.18
C GLN A 99 -4.87 -7.06 10.58
N VAL A 100 -3.94 -6.12 10.72
CA VAL A 100 -4.03 -4.80 10.08
C VAL A 100 -2.74 -4.56 9.31
N ILE A 101 -2.86 -4.09 8.07
CA ILE A 101 -1.70 -3.71 7.25
C ILE A 101 -0.84 -2.70 8.00
N ALA A 102 0.45 -3.00 8.12
CA ALA A 102 1.39 -2.06 8.73
C ALA A 102 1.68 -0.90 7.77
N VAL A 103 1.52 0.33 8.24
CA VAL A 103 1.92 1.54 7.51
C VAL A 103 3.36 1.86 7.93
N TYR A 104 4.24 1.99 6.94
CA TYR A 104 5.67 2.23 7.16
C TYR A 104 6.07 3.68 7.00
N ASP A 105 5.41 4.39 6.06
CA ASP A 105 5.73 5.77 5.75
C ASP A 105 4.52 6.49 5.15
N VAL A 106 4.39 7.77 5.41
CA VAL A 106 3.35 8.65 4.87
C VAL A 106 3.99 9.97 4.52
N GLY A 107 3.83 10.40 3.28
CA GLY A 107 4.45 11.63 2.83
C GLY A 107 3.78 12.22 1.59
N THR A 108 4.54 13.07 0.93
CA THR A 108 4.10 13.75 -0.30
C THR A 108 5.18 13.64 -1.35
N ILE A 109 4.79 13.19 -2.55
CA ILE A 109 5.64 13.12 -3.73
C ILE A 109 4.91 13.87 -4.86
N ASP A 110 5.59 14.84 -5.49
CA ASP A 110 5.05 15.67 -6.59
C ASP A 110 3.66 16.25 -6.31
N GLY A 111 3.43 16.62 -5.05
CA GLY A 111 2.15 17.20 -4.65
C GLY A 111 1.07 16.16 -4.29
N GLN A 112 1.30 14.86 -4.48
CA GLN A 112 0.38 13.78 -4.11
C GLN A 112 0.76 13.15 -2.78
N ILE A 113 -0.25 12.76 -1.99
CA ILE A 113 -0.02 11.99 -0.77
C ILE A 113 0.25 10.54 -1.15
N PHE A 114 1.30 9.98 -0.59
CA PHE A 114 1.56 8.55 -0.65
C PHE A 114 1.49 7.91 0.73
N ILE A 115 1.13 6.64 0.75
CA ILE A 115 1.19 5.77 1.92
C ILE A 115 1.99 4.54 1.53
N ALA A 116 3.17 4.36 2.13
CA ALA A 116 3.95 3.14 1.99
C ALA A 116 3.56 2.17 3.10
N MET A 117 3.25 0.93 2.74
CA MET A 117 2.70 -0.07 3.65
C MET A 117 3.21 -1.47 3.35
N GLU A 118 2.91 -2.40 4.24
CA GLU A 118 3.18 -3.83 4.09
C GLU A 118 2.69 -4.33 2.73
N PHE A 119 3.58 -5.03 2.00
CA PHE A 119 3.21 -5.73 0.79
C PHE A 119 2.78 -7.15 1.16
N ILE A 120 1.55 -7.51 0.81
CA ILE A 120 1.03 -8.87 0.99
C ILE A 120 1.15 -9.63 -0.33
N ASP A 121 1.96 -10.70 -0.33
CA ASP A 121 2.03 -11.62 -1.47
C ASP A 121 0.81 -12.55 -1.45
N GLY A 122 -0.24 -12.12 -2.10
CA GLY A 122 -1.52 -12.82 -2.10
C GLY A 122 -2.56 -12.07 -2.94
N GLY A 123 -3.80 -12.09 -2.48
CA GLY A 123 -4.91 -11.43 -3.15
C GLY A 123 -5.95 -10.88 -2.20
N THR A 124 -7.02 -10.31 -2.73
CA THR A 124 -8.18 -9.91 -1.93
C THR A 124 -8.95 -11.15 -1.45
N LEU A 125 -9.70 -10.99 -0.36
CA LEU A 125 -10.60 -12.04 0.12
C LEU A 125 -11.63 -12.45 -0.94
N THR A 126 -12.09 -11.50 -1.76
CA THR A 126 -12.95 -11.79 -2.94
C THR A 126 -12.25 -12.73 -3.91
N GLY A 127 -10.97 -12.48 -4.23
CA GLY A 127 -10.16 -13.35 -5.09
C GLY A 127 -9.97 -14.73 -4.47
N TRP A 128 -9.60 -14.78 -3.19
CA TRP A 128 -9.37 -16.00 -2.43
C TRP A 128 -10.61 -16.91 -2.38
N LEU A 129 -11.82 -16.31 -2.25
CA LEU A 129 -13.09 -17.05 -2.26
C LEU A 129 -13.42 -17.62 -3.66
N LYS A 130 -12.98 -16.96 -4.74
CA LYS A 130 -13.25 -17.38 -6.12
C LYS A 130 -12.23 -18.38 -6.66
N GLU A 131 -11.03 -18.41 -6.09
CA GLU A 131 -9.91 -19.23 -6.58
C GLU A 131 -10.20 -20.73 -6.52
N GLN A 132 -10.87 -21.18 -5.44
CA GLN A 132 -11.28 -22.57 -5.23
C GLN A 132 -12.39 -22.65 -4.18
N PRO A 133 -13.18 -23.75 -4.15
CA PRO A 133 -14.15 -23.98 -3.09
C PRO A 133 -13.46 -23.99 -1.72
N ARG A 134 -14.04 -23.30 -0.76
CA ARG A 134 -13.55 -23.19 0.63
C ARG A 134 -14.55 -23.88 1.56
N THR A 135 -14.06 -24.53 2.59
CA THR A 135 -14.90 -25.06 3.66
C THR A 135 -15.49 -23.93 4.51
N GLN A 136 -16.61 -24.17 5.16
CA GLN A 136 -17.19 -23.20 6.09
C GLN A 136 -16.20 -22.80 7.20
N ALA A 137 -15.41 -23.74 7.71
CA ALA A 137 -14.41 -23.49 8.73
C ALA A 137 -13.33 -22.51 8.23
N GLN A 138 -12.81 -22.69 7.02
CA GLN A 138 -11.83 -21.78 6.41
C GLN A 138 -12.39 -20.37 6.23
N ILE A 139 -13.65 -20.27 5.77
CA ILE A 139 -14.31 -18.97 5.59
C ILE A 139 -14.46 -18.26 6.93
N LEU A 140 -14.99 -18.97 7.96
CA LEU A 140 -15.17 -18.39 9.30
C LEU A 140 -13.85 -17.96 9.93
N GLU A 141 -12.76 -18.72 9.74
CA GLU A 141 -11.44 -18.37 10.23
C GLU A 141 -10.96 -17.05 9.65
N VAL A 142 -10.99 -16.89 8.32
CA VAL A 142 -10.53 -15.67 7.63
C VAL A 142 -11.39 -14.47 8.03
N PHE A 143 -12.71 -14.59 8.08
CA PHE A 143 -13.59 -13.50 8.52
C PHE A 143 -13.39 -13.15 9.99
N THR A 144 -13.11 -14.13 10.84
CA THR A 144 -12.79 -13.89 12.26
C THR A 144 -11.49 -13.10 12.39
N LEU A 145 -10.46 -13.45 11.63
CA LEU A 145 -9.19 -12.71 11.63
C LEU A 145 -9.40 -11.26 11.13
N ALA A 146 -10.12 -11.07 10.03
CA ALA A 146 -10.47 -9.73 9.55
C ALA A 146 -11.26 -8.92 10.59
N GLY A 147 -12.22 -9.54 11.28
CA GLY A 147 -12.97 -8.93 12.37
C GLY A 147 -12.10 -8.50 13.56
N ARG A 148 -11.06 -9.26 13.89
CA ARG A 148 -10.08 -8.87 14.92
C ARG A 148 -9.30 -7.62 14.53
N GLY A 149 -8.93 -7.48 13.24
CA GLY A 149 -8.31 -6.26 12.71
C GLY A 149 -9.22 -5.04 12.86
N LEU A 150 -10.51 -5.18 12.50
CA LEU A 150 -11.52 -4.12 12.71
C LEU A 150 -11.68 -3.75 14.18
N ALA A 151 -11.77 -4.74 15.05
CA ALA A 151 -11.89 -4.51 16.49
C ALA A 151 -10.68 -3.73 17.05
N ALA A 152 -9.47 -4.06 16.59
CA ALA A 152 -8.26 -3.32 16.97
C ALA A 152 -8.29 -1.87 16.49
N ALA A 153 -8.77 -1.61 15.26
CA ALA A 153 -8.94 -0.25 14.75
C ALA A 153 -9.97 0.53 15.56
N HIS A 154 -11.11 -0.07 15.87
CA HIS A 154 -12.17 0.55 16.67
C HIS A 154 -11.69 0.87 18.09
N ALA A 155 -10.87 0.02 18.70
CA ALA A 155 -10.34 0.25 20.05
C ALA A 155 -9.50 1.55 20.15
N VAL A 156 -8.93 2.03 19.03
CA VAL A 156 -8.19 3.29 18.95
C VAL A 156 -8.99 4.41 18.25
N GLY A 157 -10.29 4.23 18.09
CA GLY A 157 -11.21 5.23 17.52
C GLY A 157 -11.18 5.34 16.00
N LEU A 158 -10.52 4.41 15.30
CA LEU A 158 -10.48 4.36 13.84
C LEU A 158 -11.66 3.54 13.31
N VAL A 159 -12.44 4.09 12.39
CA VAL A 159 -13.56 3.42 11.72
C VAL A 159 -13.22 3.23 10.25
N HIS A 160 -13.32 2.00 9.74
CA HIS A 160 -12.92 1.66 8.36
C HIS A 160 -13.84 2.25 7.29
N ARG A 161 -15.13 2.41 7.55
CA ARG A 161 -16.20 3.00 6.70
C ARG A 161 -16.49 2.29 5.36
N ASP A 162 -15.59 1.50 4.81
CA ASP A 162 -15.76 0.75 3.55
C ASP A 162 -15.24 -0.69 3.72
N PHE A 163 -15.65 -1.37 4.80
CA PHE A 163 -15.26 -2.76 5.02
C PHE A 163 -16.01 -3.68 4.05
N LYS A 164 -15.25 -4.40 3.23
CA LYS A 164 -15.74 -5.38 2.24
C LYS A 164 -14.63 -6.38 1.91
N PRO A 165 -14.95 -7.55 1.32
CA PRO A 165 -13.95 -8.57 0.99
C PRO A 165 -12.83 -8.08 0.05
N ASP A 166 -13.09 -7.07 -0.78
CA ASP A 166 -12.08 -6.48 -1.65
C ASP A 166 -11.02 -5.68 -0.88
N ASN A 167 -11.33 -5.26 0.35
CA ASN A 167 -10.43 -4.51 1.23
C ASN A 167 -9.77 -5.39 2.31
N VAL A 168 -9.96 -6.70 2.24
CA VAL A 168 -9.27 -7.68 3.08
C VAL A 168 -8.29 -8.45 2.20
N LEU A 169 -7.04 -8.50 2.60
CA LEU A 169 -5.99 -9.23 1.90
C LEU A 169 -5.72 -10.57 2.58
N VAL A 170 -5.56 -11.61 1.76
CA VAL A 170 -5.17 -12.95 2.20
C VAL A 170 -3.86 -13.31 1.53
N GLY A 171 -2.81 -13.43 2.33
CA GLY A 171 -1.48 -13.81 1.87
C GLY A 171 -1.38 -15.29 1.50
N LYS A 172 -0.43 -15.65 0.66
CA LYS A 172 -0.11 -17.06 0.32
C LYS A 172 0.31 -17.87 1.53
N ASP A 173 0.83 -17.22 2.55
CA ASP A 173 1.21 -17.77 3.85
C ASP A 173 0.03 -17.91 4.83
N GLY A 174 -1.19 -17.58 4.39
CA GLY A 174 -2.41 -17.60 5.19
C GLY A 174 -2.61 -16.39 6.10
N GLN A 175 -1.76 -15.38 6.03
CA GLN A 175 -1.95 -14.14 6.79
C GLN A 175 -3.18 -13.38 6.27
N VAL A 176 -3.96 -12.79 7.18
CA VAL A 176 -5.12 -11.93 6.86
C VAL A 176 -4.84 -10.52 7.36
N ARG A 177 -5.04 -9.56 6.45
CA ARG A 177 -4.85 -8.13 6.73
C ARG A 177 -6.06 -7.32 6.32
#